data_ccdf8b9e434ec209e20c5051a5e15cb7
#
_entry.id   ccdf8b9e434ec209e20c5051a5e15cb7
#
_cell.length_a   1.000
_cell.length_b   1.000
_cell.length_c   1.000
_cell.angle_alpha   90.00
_cell.angle_beta   90.00
_cell.angle_gamma   90.00
#
_symmetry.space_group_name_H-M   'P 1'
#
loop_
_entity.id
_entity.type
_entity.pdbx_description
1 polymer ?
#
loop_
_entity_poly.entity_id
_entity_poly.type
_entity_poly.pdbx_seq_one_letter_code
_entity_poly.pdbx_strand_id
1 'polypeptide(L)'
;PKICDNDDDSDGVDDTNDLNPLDSTICRDVDNDGCDDCSSGFDSPSNDGLDTDADGICDLSDPDDDDDGVPDASDSSSTNPFICSDIDLDGCDDCSSGTFNTANDGTDTDTDGICDTGDGDLDGDGIENECDLDQTPGSDCNGNNRVDTCDINDSTSQDCDVNGIPDDCEISVN
;
A
#
# COMPACT_ATOMS: atom_id res chain seq x y z
N PRO A 1 16.51 -46.82 2.49
CA PRO A 1 17.04 -46.90 3.85
C PRO A 1 18.36 -47.63 3.89
N LYS A 2 19.38 -46.96 4.39
CA LYS A 2 20.71 -47.57 4.63
C LYS A 2 20.62 -48.30 5.97
N ILE A 3 20.95 -49.59 5.99
CA ILE A 3 20.74 -50.51 7.14
C ILE A 3 21.48 -50.11 8.42
N CYS A 4 22.24 -49.03 8.46
CA CYS A 4 23.00 -48.54 9.60
C CYS A 4 23.15 -47.03 9.60
N ASP A 5 22.26 -46.31 8.97
CA ASP A 5 22.18 -44.86 9.03
C ASP A 5 21.01 -44.51 9.92
N ASN A 6 21.15 -43.57 10.81
CA ASN A 6 20.10 -43.12 11.72
C ASN A 6 19.50 -41.79 11.25
N ASP A 7 19.99 -41.24 10.14
CA ASP A 7 19.58 -40.02 9.50
C ASP A 7 19.69 -40.22 7.98
N ASP A 8 18.64 -40.87 7.40
CA ASP A 8 18.65 -41.42 6.04
C ASP A 8 18.75 -40.37 4.94
N ASP A 9 18.28 -39.08 5.19
CA ASP A 9 18.30 -37.96 4.24
C ASP A 9 19.31 -36.86 4.59
N SER A 10 19.91 -36.96 5.78
CA SER A 10 21.04 -36.13 6.24
C SER A 10 20.65 -34.66 6.50
N ASP A 11 19.45 -34.44 7.03
CA ASP A 11 18.97 -33.12 7.44
C ASP A 11 19.40 -32.73 8.86
N GLY A 12 19.96 -33.67 9.63
CA GLY A 12 20.45 -33.50 11.00
C GLY A 12 19.46 -33.97 12.06
N VAL A 13 18.34 -34.56 11.68
CA VAL A 13 17.33 -35.15 12.59
C VAL A 13 17.41 -36.68 12.43
N ASP A 14 17.50 -37.39 13.55
CA ASP A 14 17.48 -38.88 13.52
C ASP A 14 16.10 -39.36 13.01
N ASP A 15 16.04 -40.40 12.16
CA ASP A 15 14.83 -41.01 11.56
C ASP A 15 13.71 -41.26 12.57
N THR A 16 14.04 -41.49 13.85
CA THR A 16 13.06 -41.75 14.91
C THR A 16 12.33 -40.48 15.41
N ASN A 17 12.91 -39.33 15.13
CA ASN A 17 12.38 -38.00 15.53
C ASN A 17 11.93 -37.17 14.33
N ASP A 18 12.07 -37.72 13.14
CA ASP A 18 11.77 -37.11 11.87
C ASP A 18 10.41 -37.56 11.34
N LEU A 19 9.60 -36.62 10.88
CA LEU A 19 8.29 -36.86 10.28
C LEU A 19 8.39 -37.49 8.90
N ASN A 20 9.48 -37.26 8.18
CA ASN A 20 9.70 -37.83 6.84
C ASN A 20 11.17 -38.18 6.57
N PRO A 21 11.69 -39.27 7.13
CA PRO A 21 13.12 -39.68 7.11
C PRO A 21 13.78 -39.89 5.74
N LEU A 22 13.19 -39.46 4.67
CA LEU A 22 13.68 -39.58 3.30
C LEU A 22 13.58 -38.28 2.53
N ASP A 23 13.15 -37.20 3.19
CA ASP A 23 12.96 -35.87 2.59
C ASP A 23 13.55 -34.81 3.53
N SER A 24 14.75 -34.42 3.28
CA SER A 24 15.51 -33.46 4.09
C SER A 24 14.87 -32.06 4.26
N THR A 25 13.69 -31.83 3.71
CA THR A 25 12.95 -30.56 3.86
C THR A 25 11.71 -30.69 4.76
N ILE A 26 11.50 -31.87 5.37
CA ILE A 26 10.37 -32.14 6.26
C ILE A 26 10.86 -32.99 7.43
N CYS A 27 10.95 -32.42 8.62
CA CYS A 27 11.36 -33.16 9.80
C CYS A 27 10.43 -32.98 11.02
N ARG A 28 10.25 -31.78 11.49
CA ARG A 28 9.48 -31.45 12.70
C ARG A 28 9.34 -29.92 12.81
N ASP A 29 8.60 -29.48 13.81
CA ASP A 29 8.46 -28.10 14.26
C ASP A 29 8.64 -28.09 15.78
N VAL A 30 9.82 -27.70 16.27
CA VAL A 30 10.20 -27.78 17.69
C VAL A 30 9.85 -26.53 18.46
N ASP A 31 9.98 -25.36 17.87
CA ASP A 31 9.63 -24.08 18.48
C ASP A 31 8.16 -23.73 18.32
N ASN A 32 7.43 -24.47 17.49
CA ASN A 32 5.98 -24.34 17.23
C ASN A 32 5.60 -23.00 16.65
N ASP A 33 6.41 -22.49 15.73
CA ASP A 33 6.13 -21.29 14.97
C ASP A 33 5.28 -21.56 13.70
N GLY A 34 5.11 -22.86 13.36
CA GLY A 34 4.32 -23.33 12.23
C GLY A 34 5.09 -23.56 10.94
N CYS A 35 6.38 -23.25 10.90
CA CYS A 35 7.29 -23.73 9.85
C CYS A 35 7.92 -25.06 10.25
N ASP A 36 8.45 -25.80 9.28
CA ASP A 36 9.20 -27.05 9.52
C ASP A 36 10.69 -26.72 9.69
N ASP A 37 11.27 -27.12 10.84
CA ASP A 37 12.68 -26.86 11.20
C ASP A 37 13.68 -27.24 10.07
N CYS A 38 13.29 -28.13 9.16
CA CYS A 38 14.10 -28.61 8.06
C CYS A 38 13.76 -27.98 6.69
N SER A 39 12.94 -26.97 6.63
CA SER A 39 12.49 -26.33 5.38
C SER A 39 13.65 -25.92 4.45
N SER A 40 14.82 -25.61 5.01
CA SER A 40 16.05 -25.28 4.29
C SER A 40 16.90 -26.48 3.89
N GLY A 41 16.51 -27.70 4.25
CA GLY A 41 17.26 -28.95 4.09
C GLY A 41 18.18 -29.28 5.24
N PHE A 42 18.09 -28.54 6.35
CA PHE A 42 18.81 -28.79 7.61
C PHE A 42 18.00 -28.32 8.79
N ASP A 43 18.08 -29.04 9.92
CA ASP A 43 17.48 -28.69 11.20
C ASP A 43 17.95 -27.31 11.69
N SER A 44 17.07 -26.33 11.62
CA SER A 44 17.35 -24.93 11.96
C SER A 44 16.11 -24.20 12.48
N PRO A 45 15.59 -24.54 13.68
CA PRO A 45 14.33 -24.05 14.22
C PRO A 45 14.14 -22.52 14.29
N SER A 46 15.21 -21.77 14.25
CA SER A 46 15.14 -20.29 14.30
C SER A 46 15.35 -19.60 12.95
N ASN A 47 15.37 -20.37 11.86
CA ASN A 47 15.60 -19.85 10.52
C ASN A 47 15.05 -20.82 9.46
N ASP A 48 13.83 -21.23 9.61
CA ASP A 48 13.13 -22.25 8.83
C ASP A 48 11.99 -21.68 7.99
N GLY A 49 11.58 -20.42 8.20
CA GLY A 49 10.60 -19.70 7.41
C GLY A 49 10.78 -18.20 7.42
N LEU A 50 9.86 -17.50 6.78
CA LEU A 50 9.68 -16.07 6.93
C LEU A 50 8.80 -15.81 8.15
N ASP A 51 9.14 -14.80 8.91
CA ASP A 51 8.41 -14.21 10.02
C ASP A 51 8.53 -12.70 9.79
N THR A 52 7.52 -12.15 9.11
CA THR A 52 7.60 -10.80 8.53
C THR A 52 7.51 -9.72 9.59
N ASP A 53 6.65 -9.90 10.60
CA ASP A 53 6.46 -8.96 11.72
C ASP A 53 7.33 -9.26 12.94
N ALA A 54 7.98 -10.42 12.94
CA ALA A 54 8.87 -10.91 13.99
C ALA A 54 8.16 -11.19 15.35
N ASP A 55 6.92 -11.69 15.29
CA ASP A 55 6.15 -12.06 16.50
C ASP A 55 6.46 -13.49 16.98
N GLY A 56 7.13 -14.30 16.15
CA GLY A 56 7.55 -15.69 16.43
C GLY A 56 6.57 -16.73 15.88
N ILE A 57 5.66 -16.34 15.01
CA ILE A 57 4.86 -17.22 14.17
C ILE A 57 5.35 -17.05 12.73
N CYS A 58 5.51 -18.16 12.03
CA CYS A 58 5.94 -18.12 10.64
C CYS A 58 4.79 -17.69 9.72
N ASP A 59 5.06 -16.86 8.70
CA ASP A 59 4.05 -16.37 7.72
C ASP A 59 3.15 -17.48 7.17
N LEU A 60 3.64 -18.72 7.07
CA LEU A 60 2.88 -19.87 6.59
C LEU A 60 1.69 -20.22 7.50
N SER A 61 1.77 -19.92 8.77
CA SER A 61 0.77 -20.25 9.80
C SER A 61 0.22 -19.01 10.51
N ASP A 62 0.77 -17.84 10.23
CA ASP A 62 0.27 -16.57 10.72
C ASP A 62 -1.02 -16.17 9.96
N PRO A 63 -2.05 -15.70 10.61
CA PRO A 63 -3.22 -15.14 9.95
C PRO A 63 -3.10 -13.65 9.58
N ASP A 64 -2.01 -12.95 10.00
CA ASP A 64 -1.77 -11.51 9.81
C ASP A 64 -0.24 -11.28 9.78
N ASP A 65 0.38 -11.60 8.63
CA ASP A 65 1.84 -11.72 8.44
C ASP A 65 2.64 -10.46 8.80
N ASP A 66 2.03 -9.27 8.80
CA ASP A 66 2.72 -8.00 9.03
C ASP A 66 2.19 -7.21 10.24
N ASP A 67 1.21 -7.78 10.99
CA ASP A 67 0.59 -7.26 12.23
C ASP A 67 0.04 -5.82 12.06
N ASP A 68 -0.49 -5.50 10.86
CA ASP A 68 -1.16 -4.22 10.63
C ASP A 68 -2.60 -4.18 11.16
N GLY A 69 -3.14 -5.34 11.53
CA GLY A 69 -4.48 -5.54 12.08
C GLY A 69 -5.51 -5.96 11.03
N VAL A 70 -5.10 -6.20 9.80
CA VAL A 70 -5.95 -6.75 8.73
C VAL A 70 -5.45 -8.16 8.38
N PRO A 71 -6.25 -9.21 8.61
CA PRO A 71 -5.82 -10.57 8.27
C PRO A 71 -5.49 -10.73 6.78
N ASP A 72 -4.47 -11.55 6.43
CA ASP A 72 -3.99 -11.84 5.08
C ASP A 72 -5.09 -12.07 4.04
N ALA A 73 -6.13 -12.78 4.44
CA ALA A 73 -7.25 -13.11 3.55
C ALA A 73 -8.05 -11.86 3.10
N SER A 74 -7.91 -10.75 3.78
CA SER A 74 -8.61 -9.47 3.56
C SER A 74 -7.67 -8.34 3.21
N ASP A 75 -6.38 -8.60 3.30
CA ASP A 75 -5.31 -7.67 3.03
C ASP A 75 -4.86 -7.74 1.56
N SER A 76 -4.64 -6.59 0.95
CA SER A 76 -4.13 -6.48 -0.42
C SER A 76 -2.62 -6.72 -0.52
N SER A 77 -1.89 -6.66 0.58
CA SER A 77 -0.44 -6.84 0.65
C SER A 77 0.04 -7.38 2.01
N SER A 78 -0.36 -8.59 2.36
CA SER A 78 -0.19 -9.27 3.65
C SER A 78 1.20 -9.32 4.30
N THR A 79 2.21 -8.75 3.68
CA THR A 79 3.59 -8.65 4.19
C THR A 79 4.10 -7.21 4.20
N ASN A 80 3.21 -6.23 4.05
CA ASN A 80 3.57 -4.82 4.03
C ASN A 80 2.60 -4.00 4.88
N PRO A 81 2.91 -3.70 6.14
CA PRO A 81 1.99 -3.09 7.10
C PRO A 81 1.50 -1.67 6.74
N PHE A 82 1.88 -1.16 5.58
CA PHE A 82 1.46 0.16 5.09
C PHE A 82 0.45 0.09 3.94
N ILE A 83 0.03 -1.11 3.56
CA ILE A 83 -0.89 -1.32 2.42
C ILE A 83 -1.82 -2.48 2.74
N CYS A 84 -3.08 -2.22 2.98
CA CYS A 84 -4.08 -3.26 3.20
C CYS A 84 -5.37 -3.09 2.38
N SER A 85 -6.04 -1.98 2.51
CA SER A 85 -7.33 -1.71 1.86
C SER A 85 -7.72 -0.25 1.99
N ASP A 86 -8.75 0.16 1.27
CA ASP A 86 -9.46 1.44 1.41
C ASP A 86 -10.95 1.09 1.60
N ILE A 87 -11.38 0.95 2.85
CA ILE A 87 -12.74 0.45 3.18
C ILE A 87 -13.77 1.57 3.18
N ASP A 88 -13.39 2.77 3.61
CA ASP A 88 -14.28 3.92 3.63
C ASP A 88 -14.32 4.69 2.30
N LEU A 89 -13.42 4.30 1.36
CA LEU A 89 -13.37 4.81 0.00
C LEU A 89 -13.06 6.31 -0.09
N ASP A 90 -12.20 6.77 0.80
CA ASP A 90 -11.76 8.16 0.82
C ASP A 90 -10.51 8.41 -0.07
N GLY A 91 -9.90 7.34 -0.62
CA GLY A 91 -8.76 7.38 -1.53
C GLY A 91 -7.40 7.22 -0.87
N CYS A 92 -7.32 7.10 0.47
CA CYS A 92 -6.13 6.64 1.17
C CYS A 92 -6.23 5.16 1.52
N ASP A 93 -5.12 4.54 1.81
CA ASP A 93 -5.05 3.17 2.31
C ASP A 93 -5.19 3.18 3.83
N ASP A 94 -6.16 2.42 4.37
CA ASP A 94 -6.48 2.36 5.80
C ASP A 94 -5.28 1.95 6.69
N CYS A 95 -4.23 1.36 6.10
CA CYS A 95 -3.00 0.94 6.78
C CYS A 95 -1.82 1.88 6.54
N SER A 96 -2.00 3.03 5.92
CA SER A 96 -0.92 3.98 5.57
C SER A 96 -0.03 4.40 6.75
N SER A 97 -0.52 4.29 7.99
CA SER A 97 0.23 4.54 9.22
C SER A 97 0.98 3.33 9.77
N GLY A 98 0.85 2.15 9.15
CA GLY A 98 1.38 0.88 9.63
C GLY A 98 0.45 0.16 10.61
N THR A 99 -0.81 0.56 10.66
CA THR A 99 -1.85 -0.09 11.47
C THR A 99 -3.21 0.35 10.93
N PHE A 100 -4.14 -0.56 10.79
CA PHE A 100 -5.49 -0.32 10.29
C PHE A 100 -6.22 0.79 11.05
N ASN A 101 -6.59 1.86 10.34
CA ASN A 101 -7.27 3.02 10.92
C ASN A 101 -7.93 3.90 9.85
N THR A 102 -9.17 3.65 9.52
CA THR A 102 -9.98 4.39 8.53
C THR A 102 -10.22 5.88 8.85
N ALA A 103 -9.81 6.36 10.00
CA ALA A 103 -10.06 7.76 10.40
C ALA A 103 -8.79 8.61 10.48
N ASN A 104 -7.63 8.03 10.20
CA ASN A 104 -6.34 8.72 10.24
C ASN A 104 -5.32 8.00 9.38
N ASP A 105 -5.64 7.76 8.16
CA ASP A 105 -4.90 7.03 7.13
C ASP A 105 -4.27 7.96 6.09
N GLY A 106 -4.63 9.24 6.06
CA GLY A 106 -4.03 10.23 5.20
C GLY A 106 -4.29 11.66 5.65
N THR A 107 -3.92 12.61 4.78
CA THR A 107 -4.25 14.01 4.94
C THR A 107 -5.54 14.28 4.17
N ASP A 108 -6.46 14.99 4.80
CA ASP A 108 -7.68 15.55 4.25
C ASP A 108 -7.64 17.05 4.56
N THR A 109 -7.28 17.85 3.57
CA THR A 109 -6.93 19.28 3.77
C THR A 109 -8.17 20.14 4.01
N ASP A 110 -9.26 19.87 3.31
CA ASP A 110 -10.50 20.65 3.42
C ASP A 110 -11.56 20.01 4.34
N THR A 111 -11.30 18.78 4.78
CA THR A 111 -12.15 18.00 5.68
C THR A 111 -13.51 17.60 5.08
N ASP A 112 -13.53 17.29 3.79
CA ASP A 112 -14.72 16.84 3.10
C ASP A 112 -14.94 15.31 3.19
N GLY A 113 -13.93 14.57 3.66
CA GLY A 113 -13.92 13.12 3.83
C GLY A 113 -13.34 12.37 2.62
N ILE A 114 -12.64 13.07 1.74
CA ILE A 114 -11.81 12.49 0.69
C ILE A 114 -10.36 12.85 1.03
N CYS A 115 -9.49 11.84 0.96
CA CYS A 115 -8.09 12.04 1.25
C CYS A 115 -7.40 12.82 0.11
N ASP A 116 -6.47 13.73 0.44
CA ASP A 116 -5.73 14.57 -0.54
C ASP A 116 -5.24 13.80 -1.77
N THR A 117 -4.91 12.51 -1.61
CA THR A 117 -4.41 11.64 -2.70
C THR A 117 -5.47 11.32 -3.75
N GLY A 118 -6.74 11.27 -3.35
CA GLY A 118 -7.89 10.96 -4.20
C GLY A 118 -8.75 12.18 -4.54
N ASP A 119 -8.46 13.33 -3.92
CA ASP A 119 -9.28 14.52 -3.99
C ASP A 119 -9.03 15.33 -5.28
N GLY A 120 -10.10 15.70 -5.94
CA GLY A 120 -10.10 16.54 -7.14
C GLY A 120 -10.18 18.04 -6.86
N ASP A 121 -10.45 18.46 -5.59
CA ASP A 121 -10.63 19.84 -5.15
C ASP A 121 -10.06 20.00 -3.72
N LEU A 122 -8.74 19.98 -3.62
CA LEU A 122 -7.93 19.77 -2.40
C LEU A 122 -8.22 20.78 -1.27
N ASP A 123 -8.70 21.97 -1.58
CA ASP A 123 -9.01 22.99 -0.57
C ASP A 123 -10.50 23.31 -0.44
N GLY A 124 -11.35 22.59 -1.21
CA GLY A 124 -12.80 22.67 -1.11
C GLY A 124 -13.40 24.00 -1.58
N ASP A 125 -12.69 24.76 -2.41
CA ASP A 125 -13.16 26.06 -2.88
C ASP A 125 -14.12 25.97 -4.09
N GLY A 126 -14.26 24.78 -4.66
CA GLY A 126 -15.12 24.47 -5.80
C GLY A 126 -14.42 24.60 -7.15
N ILE A 127 -13.09 24.69 -7.18
CA ILE A 127 -12.26 24.68 -8.36
C ILE A 127 -11.39 23.42 -8.34
N GLU A 128 -11.49 22.58 -9.37
CA GLU A 128 -10.68 21.37 -9.49
C GLU A 128 -9.17 21.69 -9.47
N ASN A 129 -8.35 20.86 -8.80
CA ASN A 129 -6.91 21.05 -8.61
C ASN A 129 -6.14 21.44 -9.88
N GLU A 130 -6.51 20.88 -11.04
CA GLU A 130 -5.86 21.18 -12.31
C GLU A 130 -6.17 22.57 -12.85
N CYS A 131 -7.25 23.19 -12.38
CA CYS A 131 -7.73 24.50 -12.79
C CYS A 131 -7.56 25.58 -11.72
N ASP A 132 -7.27 25.18 -10.50
CA ASP A 132 -7.07 26.08 -9.38
C ASP A 132 -5.70 26.77 -9.42
N LEU A 133 -5.68 28.09 -9.29
CA LEU A 133 -4.46 28.88 -9.34
C LEU A 133 -3.54 28.65 -8.13
N ASP A 134 -4.09 28.33 -6.97
CA ASP A 134 -3.33 28.09 -5.75
C ASP A 134 -2.57 26.75 -5.80
N GLN A 135 -3.05 25.79 -6.58
CA GLN A 135 -2.51 24.44 -6.69
C GLN A 135 -1.79 24.20 -8.01
N THR A 136 -2.23 24.84 -9.08
CA THR A 136 -1.60 24.71 -10.42
C THR A 136 -1.03 26.05 -10.89
N PRO A 137 0.28 26.13 -11.19
CA PRO A 137 0.87 27.34 -11.71
C PRO A 137 0.28 27.73 -13.07
N GLY A 138 -0.31 28.90 -13.17
CA GLY A 138 -0.90 29.39 -14.40
C GLY A 138 -1.08 30.91 -14.38
N SER A 139 -1.75 31.43 -15.42
CA SER A 139 -2.18 32.83 -15.48
C SER A 139 -3.66 32.88 -15.13
N ASP A 140 -4.06 33.85 -14.37
CA ASP A 140 -5.44 34.23 -14.08
C ASP A 140 -5.60 35.72 -14.32
N CYS A 141 -6.06 36.09 -15.48
CA CYS A 141 -6.13 37.50 -15.89
C CYS A 141 -7.44 38.17 -15.50
N ASN A 142 -8.50 37.39 -15.25
CA ASN A 142 -9.79 37.92 -14.84
C ASN A 142 -10.00 37.93 -13.32
N GLY A 143 -9.11 37.27 -12.56
CA GLY A 143 -9.11 37.28 -11.09
C GLY A 143 -10.18 36.40 -10.45
N ASN A 144 -10.51 35.27 -11.10
CA ASN A 144 -11.52 34.34 -10.61
C ASN A 144 -10.94 33.11 -9.88
N ASN A 145 -9.61 33.08 -9.65
CA ASN A 145 -8.81 31.99 -9.07
C ASN A 145 -8.71 30.72 -9.94
N ARG A 146 -9.22 30.76 -11.16
CA ARG A 146 -9.00 29.68 -12.15
C ARG A 146 -7.90 30.06 -13.12
N VAL A 147 -7.13 29.07 -13.57
CA VAL A 147 -6.15 29.32 -14.62
C VAL A 147 -6.84 29.60 -15.97
N ASP A 148 -6.35 30.61 -16.69
CA ASP A 148 -6.92 31.08 -17.98
C ASP A 148 -7.17 29.96 -18.99
N THR A 149 -6.31 28.92 -19.01
CA THR A 149 -6.47 27.77 -19.91
C THR A 149 -7.71 26.95 -19.62
N CYS A 150 -8.11 26.83 -18.35
CA CYS A 150 -9.36 26.16 -17.97
C CYS A 150 -10.59 26.99 -18.31
N ASP A 151 -10.51 28.29 -18.11
CA ASP A 151 -11.60 29.22 -18.50
C ASP A 151 -11.90 29.14 -19.99
N ILE A 152 -10.87 29.05 -20.82
CA ILE A 152 -11.03 28.87 -22.28
C ILE A 152 -11.58 27.47 -22.60
N ASN A 153 -11.03 26.42 -22.00
CA ASN A 153 -11.43 25.02 -22.29
C ASN A 153 -12.89 24.76 -21.91
N ASP A 154 -13.34 25.29 -20.77
CA ASP A 154 -14.70 25.12 -20.27
C ASP A 154 -15.69 26.12 -20.88
N SER A 155 -15.19 27.02 -21.72
CA SER A 155 -15.98 28.10 -22.34
C SER A 155 -16.60 29.08 -21.34
N THR A 156 -15.99 29.23 -20.14
CA THR A 156 -16.32 30.28 -19.18
C THR A 156 -15.79 31.63 -19.66
N SER A 157 -14.67 31.62 -20.41
CA SER A 157 -14.19 32.75 -21.21
C SER A 157 -14.01 32.37 -22.69
N GLN A 158 -14.04 33.35 -23.59
CA GLN A 158 -13.79 33.16 -25.01
C GLN A 158 -12.32 33.50 -25.35
N ASP A 159 -11.76 32.83 -26.35
CA ASP A 159 -10.49 33.12 -26.99
C ASP A 159 -10.72 33.06 -28.50
N CYS A 160 -11.16 34.17 -29.08
CA CYS A 160 -11.59 34.24 -30.49
C CYS A 160 -10.44 34.22 -31.49
N ASP A 161 -9.27 34.66 -31.05
CA ASP A 161 -8.06 34.70 -31.90
C ASP A 161 -7.11 33.50 -31.66
N VAL A 162 -7.45 32.63 -30.70
CA VAL A 162 -6.76 31.39 -30.37
C VAL A 162 -5.29 31.64 -29.95
N ASN A 163 -5.04 32.69 -29.17
CA ASN A 163 -3.72 33.04 -28.66
C ASN A 163 -3.43 32.46 -27.27
N GLY A 164 -4.43 31.86 -26.60
CA GLY A 164 -4.33 31.26 -25.27
C GLY A 164 -4.55 32.27 -24.13
N ILE A 165 -5.03 33.44 -24.44
CA ILE A 165 -5.42 34.48 -23.47
C ILE A 165 -6.92 34.73 -23.64
N PRO A 166 -7.72 34.69 -22.58
CA PRO A 166 -9.14 35.03 -22.67
C PRO A 166 -9.41 36.42 -23.25
N ASP A 167 -10.38 36.56 -24.15
CA ASP A 167 -10.74 37.85 -24.81
C ASP A 167 -11.05 38.97 -23.82
N ASP A 168 -11.65 38.66 -22.66
CA ASP A 168 -11.98 39.60 -21.61
C ASP A 168 -10.71 40.15 -20.91
N CYS A 169 -9.58 39.49 -21.02
CA CYS A 169 -8.29 39.97 -20.54
C CYS A 169 -7.57 40.90 -21.51
N GLU A 170 -7.85 40.77 -22.79
CA GLU A 170 -7.22 41.57 -23.85
C GLU A 170 -7.83 42.97 -24.00
N ILE A 171 -9.04 43.17 -23.52
CA ILE A 171 -9.79 44.45 -23.65
C ILE A 171 -9.22 45.57 -22.76
N SER A 172 -8.28 45.25 -21.87
CA SER A 172 -7.73 46.20 -20.90
C SER A 172 -6.58 47.08 -21.43
N VAL A 173 -6.29 47.07 -22.73
CA VAL A 173 -5.18 47.85 -23.34
C VAL A 173 -5.72 48.86 -24.33
N ASN A 174 -6.45 49.87 -23.81
CA ASN A 174 -6.70 51.12 -24.53
C ASN A 174 -6.57 52.34 -23.61
#